data_9651bc5125f4928d85cda8d5fb489256
#
_entry.id   9651bc5125f4928d85cda8d5fb489256
#
_cell.length_a   1.000
_cell.length_b   1.000
_cell.length_c   1.000
_cell.angle_alpha   90.00
_cell.angle_beta   90.00
_cell.angle_gamma   90.00
#
_symmetry.space_group_name_H-M   'P 1'
#
loop_
_entity.id
_entity.type
_entity.pdbx_description
1 polymer ?
#
loop_
_entity_poly.entity_id
_entity_poly.type
_entity_poly.pdbx_seq_one_letter_code
_entity_poly.pdbx_strand_id
1 'polypeptide(L)'
;MFSKLLRTGAVATLIFSSAAAHAACTPAISDENLIAPGKLQLSINPTNPPQQFVDKDGQLQGLNVELAQELSKRLCLQVDLIRMDFPAMIPAMNAARIDGIDTGMFWTEERSKLMYMVPYATQAISVVVAPDSGTKIATEQDLIGKSSAVEVSSYQMNWLKKLSDASVAKGGTAVEMRTFPTATNVVSALLARQVDNALLVDSVARDLVSRGRVTEVLSGLGMARTALAFRNKTAANAVVNVLNAMRSDGSYQALFDKFGLTSLPVEQPFAIVGPGPA
;
A
#
# COMPACT_ATOMS: atom_id res chain seq x y z
N MET A 1 75.89 -37.33 -42.75
CA MET A 1 75.53 -36.91 -41.40
C MET A 1 74.54 -35.76 -41.55
N PHE A 2 73.24 -36.03 -41.41
CA PHE A 2 72.15 -35.03 -41.59
C PHE A 2 71.66 -34.61 -40.22
N SER A 3 71.78 -33.31 -39.91
CA SER A 3 71.21 -32.67 -38.74
C SER A 3 69.78 -32.20 -39.09
N LYS A 4 68.74 -32.69 -38.36
CA LYS A 4 67.31 -32.23 -38.42
C LYS A 4 67.14 -31.11 -37.42
N LEU A 5 66.82 -29.90 -37.93
CA LEU A 5 66.31 -28.79 -37.09
C LEU A 5 64.77 -29.00 -36.87
N LEU A 6 64.37 -29.16 -35.64
CA LEU A 6 62.98 -29.05 -35.23
C LEU A 6 62.62 -27.56 -35.07
N ARG A 7 61.63 -27.09 -35.81
CA ARG A 7 60.97 -25.79 -35.61
C ARG A 7 59.76 -26.01 -34.71
N THR A 8 59.80 -25.53 -33.50
CA THR A 8 58.68 -25.44 -32.56
C THR A 8 57.86 -24.18 -32.88
N GLY A 9 56.66 -24.32 -33.42
CA GLY A 9 55.71 -23.21 -33.61
C GLY A 9 54.93 -23.01 -32.31
N ALA A 10 55.04 -21.84 -31.71
CA ALA A 10 54.19 -21.40 -30.59
C ALA A 10 52.87 -20.86 -31.12
N VAL A 11 51.77 -21.54 -30.83
CA VAL A 11 50.41 -21.05 -31.09
C VAL A 11 50.01 -20.18 -29.92
N ALA A 12 49.92 -18.86 -30.12
CA ALA A 12 49.40 -17.92 -29.16
C ALA A 12 47.87 -17.93 -29.23
N THR A 13 47.21 -18.53 -28.25
CA THR A 13 45.76 -18.51 -28.08
C THR A 13 45.34 -17.18 -27.49
N LEU A 14 44.76 -16.28 -28.26
CA LEU A 14 44.11 -15.04 -27.80
C LEU A 14 42.80 -15.40 -27.10
N ILE A 15 42.79 -15.34 -25.77
CA ILE A 15 41.56 -15.43 -24.98
C ILE A 15 40.87 -14.06 -25.02
N PHE A 16 39.81 -13.92 -25.84
CA PHE A 16 38.90 -12.79 -25.77
C PHE A 16 38.04 -12.94 -24.52
N SER A 17 38.43 -12.28 -23.42
CA SER A 17 37.51 -12.08 -22.28
C SER A 17 36.45 -11.07 -22.66
N SER A 18 35.27 -11.54 -23.03
CA SER A 18 34.08 -10.70 -23.15
C SER A 18 33.64 -10.29 -21.74
N ALA A 19 34.09 -9.12 -21.29
CA ALA A 19 33.53 -8.44 -20.16
C ALA A 19 32.07 -8.05 -20.55
N ALA A 20 31.09 -8.81 -20.09
CA ALA A 20 29.70 -8.38 -20.12
C ALA A 20 29.61 -7.09 -19.28
N ALA A 21 29.63 -5.94 -19.93
CA ALA A 21 29.32 -4.67 -19.28
C ALA A 21 27.88 -4.79 -18.78
N HIS A 22 27.71 -5.04 -17.48
CA HIS A 22 26.46 -4.80 -16.82
C HIS A 22 26.22 -3.30 -16.95
N ALA A 23 25.25 -2.88 -17.78
CA ALA A 23 24.86 -1.49 -17.85
C ALA A 23 24.50 -1.06 -16.43
N ALA A 24 25.29 -0.14 -15.87
CA ALA A 24 25.04 0.38 -14.55
C ALA A 24 23.63 1.02 -14.55
N CYS A 25 22.76 0.50 -13.69
CA CYS A 25 21.41 1.01 -13.57
C CYS A 25 21.46 2.47 -13.09
N THR A 26 20.83 3.40 -13.82
CA THR A 26 20.85 4.83 -13.47
C THR A 26 19.66 5.16 -12.59
N PRO A 27 19.87 5.76 -11.39
CA PRO A 27 18.78 6.20 -10.53
C PRO A 27 17.80 7.12 -11.26
N ALA A 28 16.51 6.79 -11.18
CA ALA A 28 15.45 7.59 -11.82
C ALA A 28 15.07 8.84 -11.02
N ILE A 29 15.56 8.97 -9.79
CA ILE A 29 15.35 10.11 -8.90
C ILE A 29 16.73 10.53 -8.40
N SER A 30 17.08 11.81 -8.58
CA SER A 30 18.34 12.37 -8.09
C SER A 30 18.34 12.52 -6.57
N ASP A 31 19.52 12.42 -5.96
CA ASP A 31 19.72 12.45 -4.51
C ASP A 31 19.14 13.71 -3.83
N GLU A 32 19.13 14.84 -4.52
CA GLU A 32 18.53 16.10 -4.02
C GLU A 32 17.01 16.00 -3.80
N ASN A 33 16.34 15.04 -4.46
CA ASN A 33 14.91 14.78 -4.34
C ASN A 33 14.58 13.69 -3.34
N LEU A 34 15.57 13.13 -2.66
CA LEU A 34 15.47 12.06 -1.66
C LEU A 34 15.93 12.56 -0.29
N ILE A 35 15.40 11.99 0.79
CA ILE A 35 15.86 12.27 2.15
C ILE A 35 17.24 11.64 2.39
N ALA A 36 17.46 10.45 1.87
CA ALA A 36 18.74 9.77 1.94
C ALA A 36 19.26 9.45 0.53
N PRO A 37 20.50 9.80 0.17
CA PRO A 37 21.07 9.52 -1.14
C PRO A 37 20.94 8.05 -1.56
N GLY A 38 20.46 7.81 -2.77
CA GLY A 38 20.26 6.48 -3.34
C GLY A 38 19.11 5.66 -2.74
N LYS A 39 18.34 6.24 -1.81
CA LYS A 39 17.27 5.53 -1.09
C LYS A 39 15.93 6.23 -1.18
N LEU A 40 14.89 5.50 -1.52
CA LEU A 40 13.51 5.94 -1.43
C LEU A 40 12.90 5.35 -0.15
N GLN A 41 12.65 6.20 0.85
CA GLN A 41 12.13 5.81 2.16
C GLN A 41 10.60 5.90 2.16
N LEU A 42 9.91 4.76 2.24
CA LEU A 42 8.46 4.68 2.25
C LEU A 42 7.94 4.13 3.58
N SER A 43 6.94 4.77 4.17
CA SER A 43 6.28 4.20 5.35
C SER A 43 5.26 3.13 4.97
N ILE A 44 5.14 2.12 5.83
CA ILE A 44 4.20 1.01 5.68
C ILE A 44 3.59 0.65 7.04
N ASN A 45 2.25 0.43 7.07
CA ASN A 45 1.55 -0.10 8.25
C ASN A 45 1.21 -1.59 8.01
N PRO A 46 2.01 -2.54 8.54
CA PRO A 46 1.88 -3.94 8.19
C PRO A 46 0.79 -4.67 8.99
N THR A 47 -0.42 -4.10 9.02
CA THR A 47 -1.59 -4.65 9.75
C THR A 47 -2.77 -4.97 8.83
N ASN A 48 -2.59 -4.87 7.51
CA ASN A 48 -3.63 -5.02 6.50
C ASN A 48 -3.34 -6.15 5.50
N PRO A 49 -3.42 -7.44 5.89
CA PRO A 49 -3.31 -8.56 4.94
C PRO A 49 -4.49 -8.54 3.94
N PRO A 50 -4.29 -8.94 2.68
CA PRO A 50 -3.03 -9.38 2.06
C PRO A 50 -2.20 -8.22 1.46
N GLN A 51 -2.57 -6.96 1.68
CA GLN A 51 -1.87 -5.80 1.10
C GLN A 51 -0.47 -5.64 1.71
N GLN A 52 -0.37 -5.59 3.04
CA GLN A 52 0.88 -5.56 3.80
C GLN A 52 0.66 -6.13 5.21
N PHE A 53 1.53 -7.04 5.60
CA PHE A 53 1.48 -7.69 6.91
C PHE A 53 2.85 -8.22 7.33
N VAL A 54 2.96 -8.62 8.58
CA VAL A 54 4.12 -9.36 9.10
C VAL A 54 3.74 -10.82 9.18
N ASP A 55 4.55 -11.69 8.59
CA ASP A 55 4.36 -13.14 8.68
C ASP A 55 4.81 -13.71 10.04
N LYS A 56 4.68 -15.03 10.21
CA LYS A 56 5.08 -15.74 11.44
C LYS A 56 6.58 -15.65 11.76
N ASP A 57 7.39 -15.35 10.77
CA ASP A 57 8.85 -15.24 10.89
C ASP A 57 9.30 -13.77 11.07
N GLY A 58 8.35 -12.83 11.23
CA GLY A 58 8.59 -11.41 11.43
C GLY A 58 8.90 -10.64 10.15
N GLN A 59 8.76 -11.27 8.96
CA GLN A 59 9.08 -10.66 7.69
C GLN A 59 7.88 -9.87 7.12
N LEU A 60 8.17 -8.75 6.46
CA LEU A 60 7.18 -8.00 5.72
C LEU A 60 6.75 -8.78 4.47
N GLN A 61 5.46 -8.88 4.26
CA GLN A 61 4.82 -9.58 3.15
C GLN A 61 3.65 -8.77 2.60
N GLY A 62 3.22 -9.07 1.39
CA GLY A 62 2.02 -8.54 0.77
C GLY A 62 2.25 -7.76 -0.51
N LEU A 63 1.15 -7.33 -1.16
CA LEU A 63 1.19 -6.63 -2.44
C LEU A 63 2.10 -5.40 -2.41
N ASN A 64 1.96 -4.54 -1.38
CA ASN A 64 2.72 -3.30 -1.29
C ASN A 64 4.23 -3.56 -1.06
N VAL A 65 4.57 -4.65 -0.35
CA VAL A 65 5.98 -5.05 -0.19
C VAL A 65 6.61 -5.46 -1.52
N GLU A 66 5.88 -6.26 -2.32
CA GLU A 66 6.36 -6.67 -3.65
C GLU A 66 6.34 -5.51 -4.65
N LEU A 67 5.36 -4.60 -4.54
CA LEU A 67 5.36 -3.36 -5.32
C LEU A 67 6.59 -2.51 -5.01
N ALA A 68 6.94 -2.35 -3.73
CA ALA A 68 8.17 -1.64 -3.32
C ALA A 68 9.45 -2.30 -3.89
N GLN A 69 9.51 -3.63 -3.97
CA GLN A 69 10.62 -4.35 -4.60
C GLN A 69 10.70 -4.08 -6.11
N GLU A 70 9.56 -4.07 -6.82
CA GLU A 70 9.54 -3.69 -8.24
C GLU A 70 9.90 -2.20 -8.45
N LEU A 71 9.44 -1.30 -7.57
CA LEU A 71 9.87 0.10 -7.58
C LEU A 71 11.38 0.21 -7.39
N SER A 72 11.96 -0.49 -6.40
CA SER A 72 13.40 -0.51 -6.15
C SER A 72 14.19 -0.88 -7.41
N LYS A 73 13.82 -1.99 -8.03
CA LYS A 73 14.44 -2.52 -9.24
C LYS A 73 14.37 -1.54 -10.42
N ARG A 74 13.16 -0.98 -10.68
CA ARG A 74 12.92 -0.15 -11.88
C ARG A 74 13.38 1.29 -11.72
N LEU A 75 13.41 1.80 -10.49
CA LEU A 75 13.94 3.13 -10.19
C LEU A 75 15.45 3.15 -10.02
N CYS A 76 16.12 1.99 -9.96
CA CYS A 76 17.54 1.86 -9.63
C CYS A 76 17.89 2.51 -8.29
N LEU A 77 17.02 2.38 -7.30
CA LEU A 77 17.16 2.90 -5.94
C LEU A 77 16.93 1.77 -4.94
N GLN A 78 17.55 1.88 -3.77
CA GLN A 78 17.12 1.07 -2.63
C GLN A 78 15.79 1.63 -2.12
N VAL A 79 14.72 0.79 -2.06
CA VAL A 79 13.49 1.17 -1.37
C VAL A 79 13.51 0.61 0.04
N ASP A 80 13.46 1.52 1.03
CA ASP A 80 13.43 1.17 2.46
C ASP A 80 11.98 1.31 2.97
N LEU A 81 11.39 0.20 3.45
CA LEU A 81 10.07 0.19 4.06
C LEU A 81 10.16 0.44 5.57
N ILE A 82 9.69 1.59 6.02
CA ILE A 82 9.74 2.03 7.42
C ILE A 82 8.39 1.72 8.07
N ARG A 83 8.39 0.77 9.02
CA ARG A 83 7.17 0.37 9.74
C ARG A 83 6.73 1.48 10.67
N MET A 84 5.48 1.92 10.55
CA MET A 84 4.86 2.87 11.48
C MET A 84 3.34 2.78 11.45
N ASP A 85 2.70 3.24 12.52
CA ASP A 85 1.25 3.30 12.59
C ASP A 85 0.69 4.36 11.64
N PHE A 86 -0.48 4.10 11.07
CA PHE A 86 -1.10 4.92 10.05
C PHE A 86 -1.22 6.41 10.43
N PRO A 87 -1.65 6.80 11.65
CA PRO A 87 -1.79 8.21 12.02
C PRO A 87 -0.46 8.97 12.10
N ALA A 88 0.69 8.26 12.20
CA ALA A 88 2.01 8.89 12.24
C ALA A 88 2.60 9.19 10.85
N MET A 89 2.06 8.62 9.77
CA MET A 89 2.68 8.67 8.44
C MET A 89 2.69 10.07 7.82
N ILE A 90 1.54 10.77 7.81
CA ILE A 90 1.45 12.14 7.27
C ILE A 90 2.31 13.11 8.07
N PRO A 91 2.28 13.12 9.42
CA PRO A 91 3.22 13.90 10.22
C PRO A 91 4.70 13.61 9.93
N ALA A 92 5.07 12.32 9.77
CA ALA A 92 6.45 11.94 9.46
C ALA A 92 6.89 12.45 8.08
N MET A 93 6.02 12.37 7.07
CA MET A 93 6.30 12.89 5.74
C MET A 93 6.42 14.42 5.73
N ASN A 94 5.55 15.15 6.43
CA ASN A 94 5.62 16.61 6.56
C ASN A 94 6.88 17.06 7.31
N ALA A 95 7.38 16.25 8.26
CA ALA A 95 8.64 16.47 8.95
C ALA A 95 9.87 16.01 8.16
N ALA A 96 9.72 15.65 6.88
CA ALA A 96 10.77 15.14 6.01
C ALA A 96 11.56 13.95 6.62
N ARG A 97 10.85 13.02 7.27
CA ARG A 97 11.43 11.78 7.82
C ARG A 97 11.26 10.58 6.89
N ILE A 98 10.39 10.69 5.90
CA ILE A 98 10.11 9.71 4.86
C ILE A 98 9.82 10.43 3.54
N ASP A 99 10.17 9.81 2.42
CA ASP A 99 9.90 10.35 1.07
C ASP A 99 8.45 10.15 0.65
N GLY A 100 7.82 9.08 1.16
CA GLY A 100 6.45 8.74 0.79
C GLY A 100 5.80 7.70 1.68
N ILE A 101 4.60 7.30 1.28
CA ILE A 101 3.71 6.37 2.00
C ILE A 101 3.28 5.28 1.03
N ASP A 102 3.55 4.01 1.37
CA ASP A 102 3.12 2.80 0.67
C ASP A 102 2.35 1.89 1.63
N THR A 103 1.06 2.16 1.78
CA THR A 103 0.22 1.45 2.76
C THR A 103 -1.23 1.28 2.32
N GLY A 104 -1.55 1.44 1.03
CA GLY A 104 -2.93 1.39 0.56
C GLY A 104 -3.78 2.55 1.06
N MET A 105 -3.19 3.74 1.20
CA MET A 105 -3.89 4.94 1.67
C MET A 105 -4.99 5.34 0.69
N PHE A 106 -6.24 5.43 1.17
CA PHE A 106 -7.33 5.96 0.35
C PHE A 106 -7.03 7.38 -0.11
N TRP A 107 -7.24 7.62 -1.40
CA TRP A 107 -7.18 8.95 -1.96
C TRP A 107 -8.38 9.78 -1.46
N THR A 108 -8.12 10.99 -1.01
CA THR A 108 -9.14 12.02 -0.75
C THR A 108 -8.66 13.37 -1.25
N GLU A 109 -9.59 14.29 -1.52
CA GLU A 109 -9.23 15.63 -1.95
C GLU A 109 -8.38 16.35 -0.89
N GLU A 110 -8.71 16.19 0.39
CA GLU A 110 -7.97 16.81 1.50
C GLU A 110 -6.54 16.28 1.56
N ARG A 111 -6.33 14.96 1.43
CA ARG A 111 -4.99 14.35 1.40
C ARG A 111 -4.20 14.80 0.18
N SER A 112 -4.84 14.92 -0.98
CA SER A 112 -4.18 15.33 -2.21
C SER A 112 -3.71 16.80 -2.20
N LYS A 113 -4.15 17.61 -1.25
CA LYS A 113 -3.63 18.96 -0.99
C LYS A 113 -2.35 18.96 -0.13
N LEU A 114 -2.07 17.85 0.54
CA LEU A 114 -0.92 17.71 1.45
C LEU A 114 0.25 16.94 0.83
N MET A 115 -0.01 16.18 -0.24
CA MET A 115 0.95 15.26 -0.82
C MET A 115 0.63 14.93 -2.27
N TYR A 116 1.64 14.48 -3.04
CA TYR A 116 1.44 14.01 -4.41
C TYR A 116 0.98 12.55 -4.38
N MET A 117 -0.29 12.32 -4.72
CA MET A 117 -0.90 10.99 -4.64
C MET A 117 -0.99 10.33 -6.00
N VAL A 118 -0.51 9.10 -6.10
CA VAL A 118 -0.54 8.26 -7.30
C VAL A 118 -1.48 7.06 -7.02
N PRO A 119 -2.75 7.14 -7.43
CA PRO A 119 -3.66 6.00 -7.28
C PRO A 119 -3.16 4.78 -8.04
N TYR A 120 -3.24 3.61 -7.40
CA TYR A 120 -2.80 2.34 -8.00
C TYR A 120 -3.75 1.16 -7.76
N ALA A 121 -4.79 1.32 -6.92
CA ALA A 121 -5.77 0.27 -6.65
C ALA A 121 -7.13 0.88 -6.33
N THR A 122 -8.16 0.04 -6.24
CA THR A 122 -9.49 0.38 -5.73
C THR A 122 -9.81 -0.50 -4.54
N GLN A 123 -10.35 0.11 -3.48
CA GLN A 123 -10.77 -0.56 -2.26
C GLN A 123 -12.10 0.01 -1.77
N ALA A 124 -12.78 -0.73 -0.91
CA ALA A 124 -13.99 -0.30 -0.25
C ALA A 124 -13.90 -0.54 1.26
N ILE A 125 -14.97 -0.23 1.98
CA ILE A 125 -15.12 -0.49 3.41
C ILE A 125 -16.06 -1.67 3.57
N SER A 126 -15.69 -2.60 4.45
CA SER A 126 -16.56 -3.64 4.95
C SER A 126 -16.86 -3.42 6.43
N VAL A 127 -18.07 -3.77 6.83
CA VAL A 127 -18.48 -3.88 8.24
C VAL A 127 -18.45 -5.34 8.63
N VAL A 128 -17.73 -5.65 9.69
CA VAL A 128 -17.61 -7.00 10.24
C VAL A 128 -18.10 -7.05 11.68
N VAL A 129 -18.60 -8.22 12.07
CA VAL A 129 -19.00 -8.52 13.43
C VAL A 129 -18.23 -9.74 13.94
N ALA A 130 -18.11 -9.89 15.26
CA ALA A 130 -17.51 -11.10 15.82
C ALA A 130 -18.41 -12.31 15.52
N PRO A 131 -17.86 -13.51 15.27
CA PRO A 131 -18.63 -14.72 15.09
C PRO A 131 -19.62 -14.92 16.25
N ASP A 132 -20.82 -15.39 15.94
CA ASP A 132 -21.89 -15.68 16.92
C ASP A 132 -22.24 -14.51 17.85
N SER A 133 -22.01 -13.26 17.40
CA SER A 133 -22.33 -12.06 18.20
C SER A 133 -23.84 -11.82 18.33
N GLY A 134 -24.63 -12.34 17.40
CA GLY A 134 -26.06 -11.98 17.28
C GLY A 134 -26.31 -10.55 16.80
N THR A 135 -25.27 -9.75 16.56
CA THR A 135 -25.39 -8.37 16.08
C THR A 135 -25.97 -8.36 14.66
N LYS A 136 -27.09 -7.68 14.49
CA LYS A 136 -27.78 -7.56 13.19
C LYS A 136 -27.47 -6.19 12.59
N ILE A 137 -26.88 -6.20 11.39
CA ILE A 137 -26.59 -5.03 10.56
C ILE A 137 -26.88 -5.47 9.12
N ALA A 138 -27.88 -4.86 8.50
CA ALA A 138 -28.28 -5.13 7.12
C ALA A 138 -28.08 -3.89 6.22
N THR A 139 -28.03 -2.70 6.82
CA THR A 139 -27.84 -1.42 6.14
C THR A 139 -26.87 -0.54 6.91
N GLU A 140 -26.36 0.51 6.27
CA GLU A 140 -25.51 1.52 6.91
C GLU A 140 -26.21 2.19 8.12
N GLN A 141 -27.52 2.37 8.04
CA GLN A 141 -28.33 2.98 9.11
C GLN A 141 -28.33 2.13 10.38
N ASP A 142 -28.15 0.83 10.28
CA ASP A 142 -28.11 -0.07 11.43
C ASP A 142 -26.83 0.12 12.30
N LEU A 143 -25.87 0.90 11.81
CA LEU A 143 -24.70 1.34 12.59
C LEU A 143 -25.06 2.42 13.62
N ILE A 144 -26.14 3.16 13.39
CA ILE A 144 -26.58 4.24 14.29
C ILE A 144 -26.94 3.65 15.66
N GLY A 145 -26.42 4.25 16.72
CA GLY A 145 -26.64 3.79 18.09
C GLY A 145 -25.85 2.53 18.50
N LYS A 146 -24.99 1.99 17.59
CA LYS A 146 -24.07 0.89 17.92
C LYS A 146 -22.66 1.41 18.17
N SER A 147 -21.90 0.61 18.90
CA SER A 147 -20.47 0.84 19.10
C SER A 147 -19.67 0.25 17.94
N SER A 148 -18.85 1.07 17.26
CA SER A 148 -18.10 0.71 16.08
C SER A 148 -16.60 0.98 16.27
N ALA A 149 -15.75 -0.02 16.03
CA ALA A 149 -14.29 0.15 16.04
C ALA A 149 -13.77 0.57 14.67
N VAL A 150 -12.87 1.55 14.66
CA VAL A 150 -12.18 2.03 13.45
C VAL A 150 -10.73 2.40 13.76
N GLU A 151 -9.86 2.32 12.76
CA GLU A 151 -8.50 2.85 12.86
C GLU A 151 -8.54 4.39 12.84
N VAL A 152 -7.81 5.01 13.76
CA VAL A 152 -7.75 6.47 13.88
C VAL A 152 -7.14 7.11 12.61
N SER A 153 -7.66 8.27 12.20
CA SER A 153 -7.26 9.00 11.00
C SER A 153 -7.50 8.25 9.68
N SER A 154 -8.19 7.10 9.71
CA SER A 154 -8.50 6.29 8.53
C SER A 154 -9.62 6.91 7.68
N TYR A 155 -9.74 6.41 6.45
CA TYR A 155 -10.87 6.73 5.58
C TYR A 155 -12.19 6.20 6.16
N GLN A 156 -12.17 5.01 6.76
CA GLN A 156 -13.29 4.37 7.42
C GLN A 156 -13.83 5.22 8.58
N MET A 157 -12.93 5.79 9.40
CA MET A 157 -13.30 6.70 10.48
C MET A 157 -14.04 7.94 9.95
N ASN A 158 -13.52 8.56 8.89
CA ASN A 158 -14.16 9.74 8.30
C ASN A 158 -15.49 9.41 7.63
N TRP A 159 -15.61 8.25 6.99
CA TRP A 159 -16.86 7.76 6.41
C TRP A 159 -17.92 7.55 7.50
N LEU A 160 -17.55 6.84 8.57
CA LEU A 160 -18.46 6.58 9.71
C LEU A 160 -18.87 7.88 10.42
N LYS A 161 -17.93 8.82 10.55
CA LYS A 161 -18.22 10.15 11.11
C LYS A 161 -19.27 10.89 10.27
N LYS A 162 -19.14 10.89 8.96
CA LYS A 162 -20.14 11.52 8.05
C LYS A 162 -21.52 10.89 8.23
N LEU A 163 -21.61 9.57 8.35
CA LEU A 163 -22.88 8.86 8.61
C LEU A 163 -23.47 9.28 9.96
N SER A 164 -22.65 9.31 11.01
CA SER A 164 -23.06 9.73 12.36
C SER A 164 -23.55 11.18 12.39
N ASP A 165 -22.78 12.11 11.80
CA ASP A 165 -23.13 13.53 11.73
C ASP A 165 -24.45 13.75 10.97
N ALA A 166 -24.66 13.02 9.87
CA ALA A 166 -25.90 13.07 9.09
C ALA A 166 -27.13 12.56 9.87
N SER A 167 -26.95 11.57 10.74
CA SER A 167 -27.99 11.09 11.65
C SER A 167 -28.37 12.16 12.69
N VAL A 168 -27.36 12.71 13.38
CA VAL A 168 -27.55 13.75 14.41
C VAL A 168 -28.21 15.00 13.81
N ALA A 169 -27.80 15.43 12.62
CA ALA A 169 -28.40 16.57 11.93
C ALA A 169 -29.92 16.40 11.64
N LYS A 170 -30.40 15.15 11.60
CA LYS A 170 -31.81 14.80 11.44
C LYS A 170 -32.53 14.51 12.77
N GLY A 171 -31.87 14.79 13.90
CA GLY A 171 -32.42 14.53 15.24
C GLY A 171 -32.27 13.07 15.70
N GLY A 172 -31.49 12.25 14.99
CA GLY A 172 -31.21 10.88 15.36
C GLY A 172 -30.03 10.74 16.35
N THR A 173 -29.70 9.50 16.68
CA THR A 173 -28.59 9.13 17.58
C THR A 173 -27.27 9.11 16.80
N ALA A 174 -26.14 9.39 17.48
CA ALA A 174 -24.81 9.22 16.92
C ALA A 174 -24.37 7.74 16.94
N VAL A 175 -23.37 7.41 16.12
CA VAL A 175 -22.60 6.17 16.26
C VAL A 175 -21.63 6.33 17.43
N GLU A 176 -21.54 5.34 18.30
CA GLU A 176 -20.46 5.29 19.33
C GLU A 176 -19.17 4.83 18.66
N MET A 177 -18.33 5.78 18.29
CA MET A 177 -17.08 5.48 17.57
C MET A 177 -15.92 5.26 18.56
N ARG A 178 -15.27 4.09 18.51
CA ARG A 178 -14.04 3.77 19.23
C ARG A 178 -12.89 3.65 18.27
N THR A 179 -11.87 4.49 18.47
CA THR A 179 -10.71 4.57 17.57
C THR A 179 -9.51 3.81 18.15
N PHE A 180 -8.76 3.16 17.26
CA PHE A 180 -7.58 2.36 17.60
C PHE A 180 -6.41 2.71 16.69
N PRO A 181 -5.14 2.51 17.12
CA PRO A 181 -3.98 2.90 16.32
C PRO A 181 -3.78 2.04 15.06
N THR A 182 -4.22 0.77 15.06
CA THR A 182 -4.00 -0.17 13.94
C THR A 182 -5.24 -1.01 13.66
N ALA A 183 -5.34 -1.56 12.44
CA ALA A 183 -6.40 -2.51 12.09
C ALA A 183 -6.36 -3.78 12.97
N THR A 184 -5.18 -4.22 13.40
CA THR A 184 -5.05 -5.35 14.34
C THR A 184 -5.71 -5.03 15.69
N ASN A 185 -5.55 -3.82 16.21
CA ASN A 185 -6.21 -3.40 17.45
C ASN A 185 -7.73 -3.29 17.27
N VAL A 186 -8.20 -2.81 16.12
CA VAL A 186 -9.63 -2.79 15.76
C VAL A 186 -10.23 -4.20 15.83
N VAL A 187 -9.58 -5.16 15.17
CA VAL A 187 -10.02 -6.57 15.18
C VAL A 187 -9.98 -7.17 16.57
N SER A 188 -8.94 -6.88 17.34
CA SER A 188 -8.80 -7.38 18.72
C SER A 188 -9.93 -6.87 19.62
N ALA A 189 -10.30 -5.59 19.53
CA ALA A 189 -11.41 -5.02 20.26
C ALA A 189 -12.76 -5.66 19.90
N LEU A 190 -12.98 -5.93 18.59
CA LEU A 190 -14.18 -6.63 18.11
C LEU A 190 -14.26 -8.05 18.68
N LEU A 191 -13.18 -8.83 18.58
CA LEU A 191 -13.15 -10.22 19.06
C LEU A 191 -13.27 -10.30 20.59
N ALA A 192 -12.79 -9.30 21.30
CA ALA A 192 -12.97 -9.16 22.76
C ALA A 192 -14.37 -8.63 23.14
N ARG A 193 -15.29 -8.48 22.17
CA ARG A 193 -16.67 -7.96 22.41
C ARG A 193 -16.70 -6.57 23.08
N GLN A 194 -15.69 -5.76 22.86
CA GLN A 194 -15.65 -4.37 23.37
C GLN A 194 -16.48 -3.42 22.50
N VAL A 195 -16.81 -3.82 21.26
CA VAL A 195 -17.63 -3.10 20.30
C VAL A 195 -18.57 -4.08 19.60
N ASP A 196 -19.67 -3.56 19.03
CA ASP A 196 -20.65 -4.36 18.30
C ASP A 196 -20.18 -4.75 16.91
N ASN A 197 -19.41 -3.88 16.26
CA ASN A 197 -18.90 -4.07 14.90
C ASN A 197 -17.57 -3.35 14.70
N ALA A 198 -16.91 -3.65 13.58
CA ALA A 198 -15.71 -2.97 13.14
C ALA A 198 -15.77 -2.63 11.65
N LEU A 199 -15.21 -1.47 11.27
CA LEU A 199 -15.05 -1.09 9.87
C LEU A 199 -13.60 -1.33 9.47
N LEU A 200 -13.43 -2.13 8.42
CA LEU A 200 -12.13 -2.52 7.88
C LEU A 200 -12.07 -2.21 6.38
N VAL A 201 -10.89 -2.19 5.81
CA VAL A 201 -10.71 -2.27 4.36
C VAL A 201 -11.26 -3.62 3.89
N ASP A 202 -11.97 -3.66 2.78
CA ASP A 202 -12.68 -4.84 2.28
C ASP A 202 -11.76 -6.05 2.05
N SER A 203 -10.53 -5.85 1.59
CA SER A 203 -9.53 -6.92 1.43
C SER A 203 -9.13 -7.55 2.77
N VAL A 204 -9.00 -6.74 3.83
CA VAL A 204 -8.71 -7.22 5.20
C VAL A 204 -9.90 -7.99 5.76
N ALA A 205 -11.12 -7.49 5.54
CA ALA A 205 -12.32 -8.19 5.96
C ALA A 205 -12.41 -9.57 5.28
N ARG A 206 -12.21 -9.66 3.96
CA ARG A 206 -12.21 -10.94 3.22
C ARG A 206 -11.15 -11.92 3.74
N ASP A 207 -9.92 -11.46 4.03
CA ASP A 207 -8.87 -12.30 4.61
C ASP A 207 -9.31 -12.86 5.98
N LEU A 208 -9.88 -12.04 6.84
CA LEU A 208 -10.37 -12.47 8.16
C LEU A 208 -11.57 -13.43 8.07
N VAL A 209 -12.50 -13.19 7.13
CA VAL A 209 -13.64 -14.10 6.85
C VAL A 209 -13.14 -15.46 6.36
N SER A 210 -12.17 -15.47 5.43
CA SER A 210 -11.61 -16.74 4.91
C SER A 210 -10.96 -17.60 6.00
N ARG A 211 -10.50 -16.96 7.08
CA ARG A 211 -9.93 -17.61 8.27
C ARG A 211 -10.96 -17.88 9.37
N GLY A 212 -12.24 -17.61 9.13
CA GLY A 212 -13.32 -17.80 10.12
C GLY A 212 -13.21 -16.90 11.35
N ARG A 213 -12.47 -15.77 11.27
CA ARG A 213 -12.22 -14.89 12.42
C ARG A 213 -13.34 -13.87 12.64
N VAL A 214 -14.03 -13.46 11.60
CA VAL A 214 -15.12 -12.49 11.64
C VAL A 214 -16.23 -12.88 10.66
N THR A 215 -17.41 -12.30 10.81
CA THR A 215 -18.51 -12.36 9.84
C THR A 215 -18.66 -10.99 9.18
N GLU A 216 -18.55 -10.93 7.85
CA GLU A 216 -18.85 -9.72 7.08
C GLU A 216 -20.36 -9.57 6.94
N VAL A 217 -20.88 -8.40 7.30
CA VAL A 217 -22.32 -8.08 7.25
C VAL A 217 -22.66 -7.03 6.21
N LEU A 218 -21.73 -6.13 5.92
CA LEU A 218 -21.83 -5.16 4.81
C LEU A 218 -20.49 -5.08 4.11
N SER A 219 -20.49 -4.85 2.79
CA SER A 219 -19.28 -4.64 1.98
C SER A 219 -19.52 -3.63 0.86
N GLY A 220 -18.45 -3.20 0.22
CA GLY A 220 -18.51 -2.27 -0.91
C GLY A 220 -18.84 -0.82 -0.54
N LEU A 221 -18.82 -0.46 0.75
CA LEU A 221 -19.15 0.88 1.21
C LEU A 221 -18.02 1.87 0.88
N GLY A 222 -18.40 3.10 0.48
CA GLY A 222 -17.44 4.17 0.27
C GLY A 222 -16.28 3.81 -0.68
N MET A 223 -16.57 3.05 -1.75
CA MET A 223 -15.54 2.63 -2.71
C MET A 223 -14.73 3.82 -3.22
N ALA A 224 -13.41 3.73 -3.15
CA ALA A 224 -12.50 4.77 -3.60
C ALA A 224 -11.14 4.19 -4.00
N ARG A 225 -10.36 5.01 -4.73
CA ARG A 225 -9.00 4.64 -5.11
C ARG A 225 -8.08 4.67 -3.89
N THR A 226 -7.12 3.75 -3.83
CA THR A 226 -5.99 3.83 -2.91
C THR A 226 -4.73 4.23 -3.66
N ALA A 227 -3.82 4.92 -3.00
CA ALA A 227 -2.70 5.60 -3.63
C ALA A 227 -1.39 5.40 -2.85
N LEU A 228 -0.29 5.37 -3.59
CA LEU A 228 1.02 5.75 -3.09
C LEU A 228 1.02 7.28 -2.91
N ALA A 229 1.69 7.78 -1.90
CA ALA A 229 1.77 9.21 -1.65
C ALA A 229 3.22 9.66 -1.45
N PHE A 230 3.57 10.84 -1.97
CA PHE A 230 4.94 11.34 -1.99
C PHE A 230 5.01 12.80 -1.55
N ARG A 231 6.07 13.13 -0.85
CA ARG A 231 6.42 14.50 -0.48
C ARG A 231 6.87 15.31 -1.70
N ASN A 232 7.57 14.65 -2.64
CA ASN A 232 8.24 15.27 -3.78
C ASN A 232 7.54 14.86 -5.09
N LYS A 233 7.24 15.84 -5.95
CA LYS A 233 6.60 15.62 -7.26
C LYS A 233 7.48 14.80 -8.21
N THR A 234 8.81 14.97 -8.14
CA THR A 234 9.75 14.21 -8.97
C THR A 234 9.69 12.73 -8.63
N ALA A 235 9.67 12.38 -7.33
CA ALA A 235 9.51 11.00 -6.89
C ALA A 235 8.15 10.41 -7.33
N ALA A 236 7.07 11.17 -7.17
CA ALA A 236 5.74 10.74 -7.63
C ALA A 236 5.70 10.47 -9.13
N ASN A 237 6.29 11.35 -9.96
CA ASN A 237 6.34 11.18 -11.41
C ASN A 237 7.19 9.97 -11.82
N ALA A 238 8.32 9.73 -11.16
CA ALA A 238 9.14 8.55 -11.41
C ALA A 238 8.36 7.26 -11.14
N VAL A 239 7.58 7.22 -10.05
CA VAL A 239 6.71 6.09 -9.71
C VAL A 239 5.56 5.94 -10.71
N VAL A 240 4.95 7.03 -11.18
CA VAL A 240 3.96 7.00 -12.28
C VAL A 240 4.54 6.31 -13.51
N ASN A 241 5.77 6.65 -13.92
CA ASN A 241 6.44 6.03 -15.07
C ASN A 241 6.65 4.52 -14.84
N VAL A 242 7.07 4.12 -13.65
CA VAL A 242 7.24 2.70 -13.29
C VAL A 242 5.91 1.95 -13.35
N LEU A 243 4.84 2.47 -12.77
CA LEU A 243 3.53 1.83 -12.78
C LEU A 243 2.98 1.70 -14.21
N ASN A 244 3.17 2.70 -15.08
CA ASN A 244 2.78 2.63 -16.48
C ASN A 244 3.62 1.57 -17.24
N ALA A 245 4.92 1.45 -16.96
CA ALA A 245 5.77 0.40 -17.52
C ALA A 245 5.33 -1.00 -17.04
N MET A 246 5.02 -1.15 -15.73
CA MET A 246 4.49 -2.40 -15.18
C MET A 246 3.14 -2.79 -15.78
N ARG A 247 2.30 -1.81 -16.11
CA ARG A 247 1.05 -2.07 -16.84
C ARG A 247 1.32 -2.56 -18.25
N SER A 248 2.25 -1.93 -18.97
CA SER A 248 2.58 -2.26 -20.35
C SER A 248 3.19 -3.67 -20.50
N ASP A 249 3.97 -4.13 -19.54
CA ASP A 249 4.59 -5.46 -19.54
C ASP A 249 3.75 -6.53 -18.80
N GLY A 250 2.59 -6.17 -18.25
CA GLY A 250 1.67 -7.08 -17.58
C GLY A 250 2.03 -7.40 -16.12
N SER A 251 3.19 -6.97 -15.61
CA SER A 251 3.63 -7.28 -14.24
C SER A 251 2.75 -6.63 -13.16
N TYR A 252 2.12 -5.48 -13.47
CA TYR A 252 1.16 -4.85 -12.58
C TYR A 252 -0.07 -5.74 -12.37
N GLN A 253 -0.68 -6.26 -13.43
CA GLN A 253 -1.85 -7.12 -13.32
C GLN A 253 -1.50 -8.45 -12.63
N ALA A 254 -0.37 -9.06 -13.01
CA ALA A 254 0.11 -10.28 -12.38
C ALA A 254 0.32 -10.13 -10.85
N LEU A 255 0.82 -8.96 -10.41
CA LEU A 255 0.97 -8.65 -8.99
C LEU A 255 -0.40 -8.61 -8.28
N PHE A 256 -1.40 -7.96 -8.86
CA PHE A 256 -2.74 -7.88 -8.28
C PHE A 256 -3.44 -9.24 -8.25
N ASP A 257 -3.34 -10.03 -9.33
CA ASP A 257 -3.91 -11.37 -9.42
C ASP A 257 -3.32 -12.31 -8.35
N LYS A 258 -2.01 -12.22 -8.11
CA LYS A 258 -1.31 -12.98 -7.07
C LYS A 258 -1.92 -12.79 -5.68
N PHE A 259 -2.34 -11.57 -5.35
CA PHE A 259 -2.89 -11.22 -4.04
C PHE A 259 -4.42 -11.16 -4.01
N GLY A 260 -5.11 -11.40 -5.13
CA GLY A 260 -6.57 -11.34 -5.23
C GLY A 260 -7.14 -9.96 -4.92
N LEU A 261 -6.40 -8.89 -5.30
CA LEU A 261 -6.79 -7.50 -5.07
C LEU A 261 -7.30 -6.84 -6.35
N THR A 262 -8.10 -5.79 -6.21
CA THR A 262 -8.69 -5.08 -7.35
C THR A 262 -7.72 -4.04 -7.88
N SER A 263 -7.24 -4.26 -9.10
CA SER A 263 -6.42 -3.31 -9.86
C SER A 263 -7.25 -2.11 -10.35
N LEU A 264 -6.59 -1.05 -10.79
CA LEU A 264 -7.27 0.01 -11.55
C LEU A 264 -7.62 -0.50 -12.96
N PRO A 265 -8.73 -0.01 -13.56
CA PRO A 265 -9.10 -0.31 -14.93
C PRO A 265 -7.95 -0.04 -15.91
N VAL A 266 -7.82 -0.91 -16.93
CA VAL A 266 -6.71 -0.88 -17.92
C VAL A 266 -6.66 0.45 -18.69
N GLU A 267 -7.82 1.03 -18.96
CA GLU A 267 -7.98 2.28 -19.73
C GLU A 267 -7.54 3.52 -18.92
N GLN A 268 -7.33 3.38 -17.62
CA GLN A 268 -6.99 4.50 -16.73
C GLN A 268 -5.47 4.58 -16.56
N PRO A 269 -4.76 5.51 -17.22
CA PRO A 269 -3.31 5.65 -17.04
C PRO A 269 -3.00 6.06 -15.60
N PHE A 270 -1.84 5.62 -15.10
CA PHE A 270 -1.37 6.10 -13.82
C PHE A 270 -0.95 7.56 -13.96
N ALA A 271 -1.34 8.37 -12.98
CA ALA A 271 -1.03 9.78 -12.91
C ALA A 271 -1.09 10.26 -11.46
N ILE A 272 -0.46 11.39 -11.18
CA ILE A 272 -0.70 12.14 -9.95
C ILE A 272 -2.12 12.70 -10.01
N VAL A 273 -2.91 12.49 -8.94
CA VAL A 273 -4.29 12.96 -8.85
C VAL A 273 -4.46 13.92 -7.67
N GLY A 274 -4.94 15.13 -8.00
CA GLY A 274 -5.12 16.22 -7.06
C GLY A 274 -4.07 17.32 -7.23
N PRO A 275 -4.23 18.46 -6.53
CA PRO A 275 -3.40 19.64 -6.72
C PRO A 275 -1.95 19.47 -6.24
N GLY A 276 -1.70 18.56 -5.31
CA GLY A 276 -0.43 18.51 -4.59
C GLY A 276 -0.32 19.58 -3.50
N PRO A 277 0.77 19.55 -2.72
CA PRO A 277 1.08 20.61 -1.76
C PRO A 277 1.26 21.96 -2.46
N ALA A 278 0.78 23.05 -1.82
CA ALA A 278 0.95 24.43 -2.26
C ALA A 278 2.41 24.90 -2.09
#